data_5612089966793a535e7745107e494a3d
#
_entry.id   5612089966793a535e7745107e494a3d
#
_cell.length_a   1.000
_cell.length_b   1.000
_cell.length_c   1.000
_cell.angle_alpha   90.00
_cell.angle_beta   90.00
_cell.angle_gamma   90.00
#
_symmetry.space_group_name_H-M   'P 1'
#
loop_
_entity.id
_entity.type
_entity.pdbx_description
1 polymer ?
#
loop_
_entity_poly.entity_id
_entity_poly.type
_entity_poly.pdbx_seq_one_letter_code
_entity_poly.pdbx_strand_id
1 'polypeptide(L)'
;MDRRSAVAAVSAAGLVIGLLVAGTTSATAADPLVSQGKAVVASSVEGAGLEAAKAVDGSTTTRWASVEGSDSEWIRVDLGSAHAVSRVRLNWEAAYARSYRVQTSPDDSVWTDVFSTGAGDGGVDDLTVSGSGRYVRVLGTARGTQWGYSLWELEVYGVAGGNPPTTTTTPPSNGLGYAFGSRKVPYAAGILRPSGATSTLDAAVVDYYQRWKSAFVRQNCGNGWYQVISPDADHPYVAEAQGYGMVITAQMAGVDPDARKIFDGLVKWKIDHPSSINRDLLAAEQDVNCRSVNGGDGATDGDMDVAYGLLLADRQWGSTGTYNYRQLAIRHINAIKASEVNPSTNLLKLGDWSSAGDQYYYLSRSSDWMADHFRAFRKATGDSAWDTIRAAHQNLIGQLQQNYAPNTGLLPDFVENTNSSPRPPAGQVLESVNDGRYYWNACRVPWRIGADAVTSGDSQSLAASRKLNTWVKAKAGNNPGNIAIGYQLNGTQLSGGSAAAFFAPFAVAAATDPGSQAWLDALWNRMLQTPIDGGSYFSASIQLQVMITVTGNHWVP
;
A
#
# COMPACT_ATOMS: atom_id res chain seq x y z
N MET A 1 -0.97 59.12 24.25
CA MET A 1 0.31 59.87 24.34
C MET A 1 1.35 58.94 23.79
N ASP A 2 1.53 58.88 22.53
CA ASP A 2 2.25 59.76 21.60
C ASP A 2 3.79 59.68 21.77
N ARG A 3 4.45 59.25 20.77
CA ARG A 3 5.51 59.65 19.83
C ARG A 3 6.65 58.62 19.73
N ARG A 4 6.82 58.01 18.58
CA ARG A 4 7.63 58.36 17.39
C ARG A 4 9.10 58.74 17.72
N SER A 5 10.05 58.01 17.15
CA SER A 5 10.92 58.49 16.07
C SER A 5 11.93 57.44 15.58
N ALA A 6 12.10 57.40 14.28
CA ALA A 6 13.07 56.67 13.49
C ALA A 6 14.43 57.40 13.45
N VAL A 7 15.54 56.69 13.23
CA VAL A 7 16.74 57.17 12.51
C VAL A 7 17.35 56.06 11.69
N ALA A 8 17.75 56.43 10.50
CA ALA A 8 18.22 55.62 9.38
C ALA A 8 19.75 55.38 9.34
N ALA A 9 20.10 54.31 8.70
CA ALA A 9 21.18 54.05 7.73
C ALA A 9 22.62 54.46 7.98
N VAL A 10 23.55 53.56 7.72
CA VAL A 10 24.60 53.70 6.66
C VAL A 10 25.20 52.35 6.31
N SER A 11 25.38 52.15 5.02
CA SER A 11 25.89 51.01 4.30
C SER A 11 27.38 50.75 4.49
N ALA A 12 27.81 49.49 4.43
CA ALA A 12 29.13 49.11 3.92
C ALA A 12 28.96 47.81 3.08
N ALA A 13 29.28 47.96 1.81
CA ALA A 13 29.26 46.87 0.82
C ALA A 13 30.47 45.99 1.01
N GLY A 14 30.22 44.70 1.23
CA GLY A 14 31.23 43.63 1.10
C GLY A 14 30.78 42.63 0.03
N LEU A 15 31.43 42.67 -1.11
CA LEU A 15 31.22 41.80 -2.26
C LEU A 15 31.76 40.39 -1.92
N VAL A 16 30.86 39.43 -1.61
CA VAL A 16 31.19 38.00 -1.58
C VAL A 16 30.56 37.36 -2.81
N ILE A 17 31.39 37.00 -3.78
CA ILE A 17 31.00 36.22 -4.94
C ILE A 17 30.76 34.77 -4.47
N GLY A 18 29.48 34.47 -4.13
CA GLY A 18 29.03 33.11 -3.92
C GLY A 18 28.61 32.49 -5.26
N LEU A 19 29.31 31.46 -5.69
CA LEU A 19 28.90 30.63 -6.82
C LEU A 19 27.57 29.95 -6.45
N LEU A 20 26.45 30.46 -6.98
CA LEU A 20 25.18 29.75 -6.97
C LEU A 20 25.26 28.61 -8.00
N VAL A 21 25.48 27.38 -7.53
CA VAL A 21 25.12 26.21 -8.32
C VAL A 21 23.60 26.13 -8.31
N ALA A 22 22.98 26.65 -9.36
CA ALA A 22 21.57 26.42 -9.62
C ALA A 22 21.38 24.93 -9.92
N GLY A 23 20.94 24.19 -8.93
CA GLY A 23 20.37 22.85 -9.13
C GLY A 23 19.11 23.02 -9.96
N THR A 24 19.19 22.72 -11.25
CA THR A 24 18.02 22.60 -12.11
C THR A 24 17.23 21.38 -11.65
N THR A 25 16.19 21.59 -10.85
CA THR A 25 15.11 20.62 -10.71
C THR A 25 14.41 20.58 -12.08
N SER A 26 14.72 19.56 -12.87
CA SER A 26 13.95 19.27 -14.08
C SER A 26 12.53 18.90 -13.61
N ALA A 27 11.60 19.85 -13.71
CA ALA A 27 10.19 19.51 -13.74
C ALA A 27 10.02 18.62 -14.98
N THR A 28 9.61 17.37 -14.79
CA THR A 28 9.17 16.51 -15.89
C THR A 28 8.00 17.23 -16.57
N ALA A 29 8.21 17.72 -17.79
CA ALA A 29 7.14 18.30 -18.58
C ALA A 29 6.02 17.25 -18.73
N ALA A 30 4.78 17.67 -18.59
CA ALA A 30 3.63 16.81 -18.87
C ALA A 30 3.72 16.33 -20.33
N ASP A 31 3.37 15.06 -20.58
CA ASP A 31 3.42 14.49 -21.91
C ASP A 31 2.57 15.31 -22.90
N PRO A 32 3.03 15.48 -24.15
CA PRO A 32 2.34 16.28 -25.14
C PRO A 32 0.98 15.70 -25.54
N LEU A 33 0.04 16.55 -25.90
CA LEU A 33 -1.22 16.17 -26.54
C LEU A 33 -0.92 15.67 -27.96
N VAL A 34 -1.26 14.41 -28.25
CA VAL A 34 -0.90 13.73 -29.51
C VAL A 34 -2.10 13.37 -30.39
N SER A 35 -3.33 13.55 -29.90
CA SER A 35 -4.55 13.26 -30.68
C SER A 35 -5.07 14.41 -31.51
N GLN A 36 -4.73 15.67 -31.20
CA GLN A 36 -5.33 16.84 -31.84
C GLN A 36 -5.06 16.86 -33.34
N GLY A 37 -6.14 17.00 -34.13
CA GLY A 37 -6.08 17.06 -35.58
C GLY A 37 -5.67 15.75 -36.26
N LYS A 38 -5.66 14.62 -35.53
CA LYS A 38 -5.33 13.30 -36.07
C LYS A 38 -6.52 12.67 -36.81
N ALA A 39 -6.22 11.67 -37.63
CA ALA A 39 -7.24 10.87 -38.29
C ALA A 39 -8.07 10.10 -37.24
N VAL A 40 -9.37 10.22 -37.33
CA VAL A 40 -10.31 9.61 -36.40
C VAL A 40 -11.47 8.97 -37.12
N VAL A 41 -11.92 7.83 -36.62
CA VAL A 41 -13.07 7.07 -37.15
C VAL A 41 -13.96 6.69 -36.00
N ALA A 42 -15.27 6.63 -36.21
CA ALA A 42 -16.25 6.15 -35.26
C ALA A 42 -17.10 5.04 -35.89
N SER A 43 -17.69 4.21 -35.00
CA SER A 43 -18.63 3.16 -35.42
C SER A 43 -19.87 3.70 -36.12
N SER A 44 -20.31 4.89 -35.68
CA SER A 44 -21.45 5.59 -36.24
C SER A 44 -21.34 7.10 -36.05
N VAL A 45 -22.18 7.84 -36.78
CA VAL A 45 -22.35 9.29 -36.65
C VAL A 45 -23.85 9.60 -36.67
N GLU A 46 -24.32 10.38 -35.71
CA GLU A 46 -25.75 10.73 -35.58
C GLU A 46 -26.26 11.55 -36.79
N GLY A 47 -25.43 12.46 -37.31
CA GLY A 47 -25.81 13.32 -38.42
C GLY A 47 -24.72 14.27 -38.88
N ALA A 48 -25.04 15.08 -39.92
CA ALA A 48 -24.12 16.06 -40.44
C ALA A 48 -23.70 17.11 -39.40
N GLY A 49 -22.40 17.40 -39.31
CA GLY A 49 -21.81 18.31 -38.32
C GLY A 49 -21.40 17.64 -37.02
N LEU A 50 -21.67 16.31 -36.85
CA LEU A 50 -21.35 15.51 -35.67
C LEU A 50 -20.32 14.41 -35.97
N GLU A 51 -19.50 14.63 -36.97
CA GLU A 51 -18.49 13.67 -37.44
C GLU A 51 -17.40 13.42 -36.39
N ALA A 52 -16.80 12.24 -36.44
CA ALA A 52 -15.75 11.82 -35.47
C ALA A 52 -14.60 12.84 -35.34
N ALA A 53 -14.24 13.54 -36.44
CA ALA A 53 -13.18 14.54 -36.46
C ALA A 53 -13.41 15.71 -35.47
N LYS A 54 -14.67 15.95 -35.10
CA LYS A 54 -15.06 17.00 -34.17
C LYS A 54 -14.66 16.71 -32.71
N ALA A 55 -14.34 15.47 -32.38
CA ALA A 55 -13.86 15.12 -31.04
C ALA A 55 -12.33 15.25 -30.88
N VAL A 56 -11.60 15.70 -31.90
CA VAL A 56 -10.14 15.91 -31.83
C VAL A 56 -9.71 17.23 -32.52
N ASP A 57 -10.64 18.17 -32.74
CA ASP A 57 -10.39 19.42 -33.44
C ASP A 57 -9.90 20.57 -32.53
N GLY A 58 -9.88 20.34 -31.20
CA GLY A 58 -9.45 21.31 -30.20
C GLY A 58 -10.52 22.33 -29.84
N SER A 59 -11.78 22.08 -30.20
CA SER A 59 -12.90 22.99 -29.99
C SER A 59 -13.95 22.39 -29.04
N THR A 60 -14.17 22.99 -27.90
CA THR A 60 -15.23 22.62 -26.97
C THR A 60 -16.65 23.05 -27.39
N THR A 61 -16.80 23.55 -28.63
CA THR A 61 -18.09 23.97 -29.21
C THR A 61 -18.53 23.09 -30.38
N THR A 62 -17.69 22.15 -30.78
CA THR A 62 -17.95 21.10 -31.77
C THR A 62 -17.86 19.75 -31.10
N ARG A 63 -18.60 18.74 -31.58
CA ARG A 63 -18.64 17.42 -30.95
C ARG A 63 -18.84 16.30 -31.95
N TRP A 64 -18.38 15.12 -31.61
CA TRP A 64 -18.85 13.89 -32.22
C TRP A 64 -20.09 13.39 -31.47
N ALA A 65 -21.02 12.77 -32.20
CA ALA A 65 -22.10 11.97 -31.59
C ALA A 65 -22.34 10.69 -32.38
N SER A 66 -22.54 9.59 -31.69
CA SER A 66 -22.96 8.30 -32.25
C SER A 66 -24.46 8.29 -32.53
N VAL A 67 -24.94 7.30 -33.30
CA VAL A 67 -26.37 7.06 -33.41
C VAL A 67 -27.00 6.87 -32.03
N GLU A 68 -28.24 7.34 -31.92
CA GLU A 68 -29.02 7.17 -30.68
C GLU A 68 -29.43 5.71 -30.49
N GLY A 69 -29.66 5.33 -29.25
CA GLY A 69 -30.25 4.04 -28.89
C GLY A 69 -29.30 2.83 -28.91
N SER A 70 -28.04 2.98 -29.32
CA SER A 70 -27.04 1.90 -29.36
C SER A 70 -26.08 1.96 -28.16
N ASP A 71 -25.90 0.85 -27.46
CA ASP A 71 -24.95 0.73 -26.33
C ASP A 71 -23.53 0.33 -26.76
N SER A 72 -23.36 -0.22 -27.98
CA SER A 72 -22.06 -0.69 -28.46
C SER A 72 -21.54 0.21 -29.57
N GLU A 73 -21.06 1.39 -29.20
CA GLU A 73 -20.50 2.37 -30.11
C GLU A 73 -19.07 2.75 -29.69
N TRP A 74 -18.24 3.15 -30.65
CA TRP A 74 -16.86 3.52 -30.36
C TRP A 74 -16.37 4.67 -31.23
N ILE A 75 -15.35 5.37 -30.72
CA ILE A 75 -14.56 6.35 -31.48
C ILE A 75 -13.08 5.99 -31.31
N ARG A 76 -12.30 6.06 -32.40
CA ARG A 76 -10.90 5.67 -32.49
C ARG A 76 -10.07 6.72 -33.18
N VAL A 77 -8.96 7.13 -32.55
CA VAL A 77 -7.95 8.02 -33.13
C VAL A 77 -6.73 7.23 -33.61
N ASP A 78 -6.20 7.55 -34.78
CA ASP A 78 -4.92 7.08 -35.32
C ASP A 78 -3.84 8.13 -35.02
N LEU A 79 -2.95 7.85 -34.11
CA LEU A 79 -1.86 8.76 -33.72
C LEU A 79 -0.77 8.86 -34.78
N GLY A 80 -0.82 8.04 -35.86
CA GLY A 80 0.11 8.01 -36.97
C GLY A 80 1.34 7.15 -36.78
N SER A 81 1.76 6.93 -35.53
CA SER A 81 2.84 6.04 -35.13
C SER A 81 2.58 5.48 -33.73
N ALA A 82 3.34 4.49 -33.30
CA ALA A 82 3.25 3.99 -31.94
C ALA A 82 3.64 5.08 -30.93
N HIS A 83 2.82 5.26 -29.89
CA HIS A 83 3.03 6.16 -28.78
C HIS A 83 2.90 5.41 -27.46
N ALA A 84 3.72 5.78 -26.48
CA ALA A 84 3.41 5.49 -25.09
C ALA A 84 2.33 6.49 -24.64
N VAL A 85 1.15 5.97 -24.30
CA VAL A 85 -0.02 6.76 -23.88
C VAL A 85 -0.06 6.76 -22.36
N SER A 86 0.02 7.95 -21.77
CA SER A 86 0.09 8.14 -20.33
C SER A 86 -1.18 8.74 -19.72
N ARG A 87 -1.99 9.42 -20.56
CA ARG A 87 -3.22 10.08 -20.11
C ARG A 87 -4.22 10.16 -21.24
N VAL A 88 -5.50 9.95 -20.91
CA VAL A 88 -6.62 10.20 -21.83
C VAL A 88 -7.64 11.06 -21.10
N ARG A 89 -8.06 12.14 -21.74
CA ARG A 89 -9.10 13.01 -21.20
C ARG A 89 -10.30 13.02 -22.14
N LEU A 90 -11.47 12.68 -21.57
CA LEU A 90 -12.73 12.63 -22.27
C LEU A 90 -13.59 13.80 -21.78
N ASN A 91 -13.97 14.68 -22.68
CA ASN A 91 -14.90 15.76 -22.39
C ASN A 91 -16.27 15.38 -22.98
N TRP A 92 -17.11 14.77 -22.15
CA TRP A 92 -18.43 14.33 -22.55
C TRP A 92 -19.39 15.51 -22.72
N GLU A 93 -20.25 15.40 -23.71
CA GLU A 93 -21.46 16.18 -23.82
C GLU A 93 -22.54 15.55 -22.91
N ALA A 94 -23.79 16.00 -22.94
CA ALA A 94 -24.86 15.43 -22.10
C ALA A 94 -25.10 13.93 -22.35
N ALA A 95 -24.80 13.43 -23.55
CA ALA A 95 -24.91 12.02 -23.93
C ALA A 95 -23.60 11.27 -23.63
N TYR A 96 -23.45 10.79 -22.40
CA TYR A 96 -22.23 10.15 -21.93
C TYR A 96 -22.34 8.63 -21.78
N ALA A 97 -21.19 7.96 -21.65
CA ALA A 97 -21.11 6.54 -21.34
C ALA A 97 -21.13 6.28 -19.83
N ARG A 98 -22.10 5.50 -19.35
CA ARG A 98 -22.07 4.96 -17.99
C ARG A 98 -21.05 3.83 -17.85
N SER A 99 -20.96 2.97 -18.88
CA SER A 99 -19.91 1.94 -18.94
C SER A 99 -19.13 2.10 -20.23
N TYR A 100 -17.79 2.19 -20.10
CA TYR A 100 -16.92 2.29 -21.26
C TYR A 100 -15.52 1.76 -20.97
N ARG A 101 -14.76 1.56 -22.05
CA ARG A 101 -13.35 1.18 -22.03
C ARG A 101 -12.53 2.17 -22.85
N VAL A 102 -11.32 2.47 -22.38
CA VAL A 102 -10.28 3.07 -23.21
C VAL A 102 -9.29 1.98 -23.59
N GLN A 103 -8.99 1.86 -24.86
CA GLN A 103 -8.20 0.77 -25.41
C GLN A 103 -7.09 1.31 -26.29
N THR A 104 -5.95 0.62 -26.34
CA THR A 104 -4.86 0.87 -27.27
C THR A 104 -4.67 -0.31 -28.22
N SER A 105 -4.19 -0.05 -29.44
CA SER A 105 -3.84 -1.09 -30.41
C SER A 105 -2.62 -0.68 -31.23
N PRO A 106 -1.69 -1.61 -31.53
CA PRO A 106 -0.59 -1.35 -32.45
C PRO A 106 -1.02 -1.36 -33.91
N ASP A 107 -2.07 -2.09 -34.28
CA ASP A 107 -2.40 -2.51 -35.64
C ASP A 107 -3.89 -2.38 -36.01
N ASP A 108 -4.71 -1.80 -35.12
CA ASP A 108 -6.17 -1.65 -35.28
C ASP A 108 -6.97 -2.98 -35.26
N SER A 109 -6.32 -4.09 -34.95
CA SER A 109 -6.96 -5.41 -34.92
C SER A 109 -7.00 -6.01 -33.52
N VAL A 110 -5.91 -5.95 -32.77
CA VAL A 110 -5.80 -6.43 -31.38
C VAL A 110 -5.85 -5.25 -30.43
N TRP A 111 -6.83 -5.27 -29.53
CA TRP A 111 -7.11 -4.17 -28.60
C TRP A 111 -6.81 -4.56 -27.17
N THR A 112 -6.10 -3.71 -26.45
CA THR A 112 -5.78 -3.85 -25.03
C THR A 112 -6.50 -2.78 -24.22
N ASP A 113 -7.27 -3.18 -23.20
CA ASP A 113 -7.90 -2.24 -22.28
C ASP A 113 -6.84 -1.56 -21.42
N VAL A 114 -6.78 -0.23 -21.45
CA VAL A 114 -5.93 0.60 -20.60
C VAL A 114 -6.72 1.31 -19.50
N PHE A 115 -8.05 1.33 -19.65
CA PHE A 115 -9.01 1.80 -18.65
C PHE A 115 -10.37 1.17 -18.90
N SER A 116 -11.14 0.93 -17.83
CA SER A 116 -12.55 0.55 -17.91
C SER A 116 -13.32 1.05 -16.69
N THR A 117 -14.59 1.43 -16.91
CA THR A 117 -15.52 1.81 -15.84
C THR A 117 -16.93 1.31 -16.12
N GLY A 118 -17.69 1.06 -15.06
CA GLY A 118 -19.14 0.83 -15.09
C GLY A 118 -19.94 1.95 -14.42
N ALA A 119 -19.27 3.04 -14.04
CA ALA A 119 -19.80 4.11 -13.21
C ALA A 119 -19.46 5.51 -13.74
N GLY A 120 -19.41 5.67 -15.08
CA GLY A 120 -19.25 6.99 -15.71
C GLY A 120 -20.46 7.88 -15.39
N ASP A 121 -20.22 9.15 -15.10
CA ASP A 121 -21.21 10.15 -14.69
C ASP A 121 -21.27 11.37 -15.61
N GLY A 122 -20.51 11.34 -16.73
CA GLY A 122 -20.43 12.44 -17.72
C GLY A 122 -19.45 13.53 -17.30
N GLY A 123 -19.56 14.72 -17.96
CA GLY A 123 -18.62 15.81 -17.71
C GLY A 123 -17.22 15.52 -18.25
N VAL A 124 -16.20 15.62 -17.41
CA VAL A 124 -14.81 15.42 -17.82
C VAL A 124 -14.18 14.26 -17.06
N ASP A 125 -13.84 13.21 -17.79
CA ASP A 125 -13.00 12.11 -17.27
C ASP A 125 -11.54 12.38 -17.61
N ASP A 126 -10.72 12.58 -16.61
CA ASP A 126 -9.28 12.80 -16.74
C ASP A 126 -8.51 11.57 -16.24
N LEU A 127 -8.13 10.72 -17.18
CA LEU A 127 -7.70 9.35 -16.92
C LEU A 127 -6.18 9.23 -17.05
N THR A 128 -5.48 8.96 -15.96
CA THR A 128 -4.10 8.49 -16.05
C THR A 128 -4.13 7.02 -16.48
N VAL A 129 -3.51 6.73 -17.61
CA VAL A 129 -3.45 5.40 -18.20
C VAL A 129 -2.00 4.99 -18.46
N SER A 130 -1.78 3.72 -18.71
CA SER A 130 -0.48 3.22 -19.16
C SER A 130 -0.71 2.21 -20.27
N GLY A 131 -0.43 2.64 -21.50
CA GLY A 131 -0.58 1.80 -22.68
C GLY A 131 0.38 2.19 -23.78
N SER A 132 0.49 1.36 -24.79
CA SER A 132 1.19 1.72 -26.01
C SER A 132 0.41 1.27 -27.24
N GLY A 133 0.46 2.06 -28.29
CA GLY A 133 -0.20 1.74 -29.55
C GLY A 133 -0.16 2.91 -30.53
N ARG A 134 -0.47 2.61 -31.77
CA ARG A 134 -0.74 3.62 -32.79
C ARG A 134 -2.17 4.11 -32.69
N TYR A 135 -3.08 3.25 -32.26
CA TYR A 135 -4.51 3.56 -32.20
C TYR A 135 -4.98 3.61 -30.74
N VAL A 136 -5.84 4.59 -30.44
CA VAL A 136 -6.54 4.70 -29.16
C VAL A 136 -8.03 4.73 -29.41
N ARG A 137 -8.80 3.89 -28.70
CA ARG A 137 -10.25 3.78 -28.86
C ARG A 137 -10.97 3.98 -27.54
N VAL A 138 -12.08 4.70 -27.58
CA VAL A 138 -13.09 4.71 -26.51
C VAL A 138 -14.27 3.87 -26.99
N LEU A 139 -14.56 2.79 -26.27
CA LEU A 139 -15.65 1.86 -26.55
C LEU A 139 -16.71 1.98 -25.45
N GLY A 140 -17.87 2.55 -25.77
CA GLY A 140 -19.05 2.54 -24.92
C GLY A 140 -19.71 1.15 -24.89
N THR A 141 -20.16 0.73 -23.72
CA THR A 141 -20.86 -0.56 -23.51
C THR A 141 -22.19 -0.42 -22.77
N ALA A 142 -22.44 0.74 -22.14
CA ALA A 142 -23.75 1.12 -21.61
C ALA A 142 -23.85 2.65 -21.57
N ARG A 143 -24.92 3.18 -22.12
CA ARG A 143 -25.24 4.60 -22.11
C ARG A 143 -25.65 5.10 -20.74
N GLY A 144 -25.31 6.34 -20.40
CA GLY A 144 -25.79 7.07 -19.22
C GLY A 144 -27.15 7.74 -19.41
N THR A 145 -27.56 7.92 -20.66
CA THR A 145 -28.78 8.62 -21.06
C THR A 145 -29.54 7.82 -22.13
N GLN A 146 -30.71 8.33 -22.56
CA GLN A 146 -31.47 7.72 -23.67
C GLN A 146 -30.85 7.96 -25.05
N TRP A 147 -29.95 8.94 -25.17
CA TRP A 147 -29.25 9.32 -26.41
C TRP A 147 -28.17 8.28 -26.78
N GLY A 148 -27.25 8.60 -27.70
CA GLY A 148 -26.04 7.84 -27.99
C GLY A 148 -24.90 8.19 -27.04
N TYR A 149 -23.68 8.31 -27.62
CA TYR A 149 -22.48 8.85 -26.97
C TYR A 149 -22.06 10.13 -27.71
N SER A 150 -21.62 11.12 -26.93
CA SER A 150 -21.18 12.38 -27.51
C SER A 150 -20.00 12.97 -26.76
N LEU A 151 -18.93 13.31 -27.49
CA LEU A 151 -17.70 13.90 -26.96
C LEU A 151 -17.45 15.26 -27.60
N TRP A 152 -17.27 16.28 -26.76
CA TRP A 152 -16.68 17.54 -27.18
C TRP A 152 -15.22 17.34 -27.60
N GLU A 153 -14.43 16.59 -26.76
CA GLU A 153 -13.02 16.30 -27.02
C GLU A 153 -12.60 14.93 -26.50
N LEU A 154 -11.78 14.25 -27.29
CA LEU A 154 -10.98 13.09 -26.97
C LEU A 154 -9.51 13.48 -27.04
N GLU A 155 -8.93 13.78 -25.88
CA GLU A 155 -7.53 14.17 -25.78
C GLU A 155 -6.68 12.97 -25.36
N VAL A 156 -5.66 12.64 -26.12
CA VAL A 156 -4.68 11.59 -25.82
C VAL A 156 -3.31 12.22 -25.63
N TYR A 157 -2.68 11.94 -24.53
CA TYR A 157 -1.35 12.44 -24.18
C TYR A 157 -0.35 11.29 -24.14
N GLY A 158 0.84 11.52 -24.70
CA GLY A 158 1.86 10.49 -24.76
C GLY A 158 3.09 10.93 -25.56
N VAL A 159 4.09 10.06 -25.65
CA VAL A 159 5.35 10.32 -26.39
C VAL A 159 5.52 9.36 -27.55
N ALA A 160 5.92 9.88 -28.72
CA ALA A 160 6.12 9.11 -29.94
C ALA A 160 7.34 8.18 -29.81
N GLY A 161 7.23 6.94 -30.30
CA GLY A 161 8.33 5.95 -30.26
C GLY A 161 8.70 5.50 -28.84
N GLY A 162 7.99 5.98 -27.84
CA GLY A 162 8.17 5.55 -26.46
C GLY A 162 7.53 4.18 -26.26
N ASN A 163 8.31 3.21 -25.84
CA ASN A 163 7.73 2.26 -24.88
C ASN A 163 7.17 3.12 -23.74
N PRO A 164 6.02 2.76 -23.12
CA PRO A 164 5.56 3.40 -21.90
C PRO A 164 6.76 3.59 -21.00
N PRO A 165 6.88 4.72 -20.23
CA PRO A 165 8.00 4.87 -19.32
C PRO A 165 8.13 3.54 -18.61
N THR A 166 9.23 2.87 -18.86
CA THR A 166 9.54 1.61 -18.23
C THR A 166 9.79 1.90 -16.75
N THR A 167 8.73 2.01 -15.96
CA THR A 167 8.66 1.13 -14.82
C THR A 167 8.67 -0.25 -15.48
N THR A 168 9.87 -0.81 -15.60
CA THR A 168 10.11 -2.15 -16.13
C THR A 168 9.27 -3.15 -15.36
N THR A 169 8.05 -3.34 -15.82
CA THR A 169 7.26 -4.53 -15.56
C THR A 169 6.47 -4.81 -16.83
N THR A 170 7.16 -5.38 -17.83
CA THR A 170 6.51 -6.32 -18.71
C THR A 170 5.97 -7.39 -17.77
N PRO A 171 4.64 -7.65 -17.73
CA PRO A 171 4.19 -8.92 -17.16
C PRO A 171 4.86 -9.97 -18.04
N PRO A 172 5.61 -10.90 -17.46
CA PRO A 172 6.11 -11.99 -18.27
C PRO A 172 4.88 -12.70 -18.83
N SER A 173 4.75 -12.77 -20.13
CA SER A 173 3.91 -13.77 -20.78
C SER A 173 4.34 -15.11 -20.19
N ASN A 174 3.55 -15.69 -19.32
CA ASN A 174 3.73 -16.95 -18.58
C ASN A 174 4.65 -16.95 -17.34
N GLY A 175 4.94 -15.85 -16.66
CA GLY A 175 5.78 -15.90 -15.46
C GLY A 175 5.36 -14.93 -14.34
N LEU A 176 5.60 -15.34 -13.10
CA LEU A 176 5.45 -14.52 -11.91
C LEU A 176 6.50 -13.42 -11.90
N GLY A 177 6.12 -12.19 -11.52
CA GLY A 177 7.04 -11.07 -11.42
C GLY A 177 8.15 -11.32 -10.38
N TYR A 178 7.75 -11.81 -9.20
CA TYR A 178 8.61 -11.99 -8.02
C TYR A 178 8.32 -13.33 -7.32
N ALA A 179 8.55 -14.44 -8.00
CA ALA A 179 8.34 -15.76 -7.41
C ALA A 179 9.11 -15.91 -6.10
N PHE A 180 8.49 -16.55 -5.09
CA PHE A 180 9.16 -16.90 -3.84
C PHE A 180 10.51 -17.60 -4.11
N GLY A 181 11.53 -17.26 -3.34
CA GLY A 181 12.90 -17.77 -3.54
C GLY A 181 13.72 -17.03 -4.58
N SER A 182 13.13 -16.16 -5.42
CA SER A 182 13.85 -15.45 -6.47
C SER A 182 14.77 -14.33 -5.96
N ARG A 183 14.48 -13.71 -4.84
CA ARG A 183 15.25 -12.61 -4.19
C ARG A 183 15.66 -11.52 -5.18
N LYS A 184 14.77 -11.18 -6.12
CA LYS A 184 15.03 -10.17 -7.16
C LYS A 184 15.28 -8.76 -6.59
N VAL A 185 14.75 -8.48 -5.40
CA VAL A 185 14.98 -7.23 -4.68
C VAL A 185 16.00 -7.50 -3.58
N PRO A 186 17.23 -7.00 -3.69
CA PRO A 186 18.24 -7.22 -2.67
C PRO A 186 17.93 -6.41 -1.41
N TYR A 187 18.32 -6.93 -0.26
CA TYR A 187 18.30 -6.18 0.99
C TYR A 187 19.48 -5.20 1.06
N ALA A 188 19.36 -4.25 1.97
CA ALA A 188 20.45 -3.32 2.28
C ALA A 188 21.74 -4.07 2.68
N ALA A 189 22.87 -3.42 2.45
CA ALA A 189 24.17 -4.03 2.76
C ALA A 189 24.31 -4.35 4.25
N GLY A 190 24.91 -5.49 4.57
CA GLY A 190 25.20 -5.92 5.93
C GLY A 190 24.00 -6.54 6.68
N ILE A 191 22.87 -6.76 6.01
CA ILE A 191 21.73 -7.48 6.59
C ILE A 191 22.03 -8.98 6.64
N LEU A 192 21.84 -9.55 7.84
CA LEU A 192 22.04 -10.98 8.10
C LEU A 192 20.84 -11.81 7.63
N ARG A 193 21.09 -13.10 7.42
CA ARG A 193 20.10 -14.15 7.27
C ARG A 193 20.44 -15.29 8.21
N PRO A 194 19.45 -16.13 8.59
CA PRO A 194 19.76 -17.35 9.35
C PRO A 194 20.81 -18.18 8.63
N SER A 195 21.70 -18.84 9.38
CA SER A 195 22.73 -19.71 8.85
C SER A 195 22.12 -20.93 8.17
N GLY A 196 22.76 -21.38 7.09
CA GLY A 196 22.33 -22.58 6.35
C GLY A 196 22.17 -22.32 4.86
N ALA A 197 21.93 -23.39 4.12
CA ALA A 197 21.67 -23.30 2.68
C ALA A 197 20.34 -22.58 2.43
N THR A 198 20.34 -21.67 1.47
CA THR A 198 19.15 -20.91 1.07
C THR A 198 17.94 -21.81 0.77
N SER A 199 18.18 -22.95 0.09
CA SER A 199 17.12 -23.93 -0.22
C SER A 199 16.50 -24.55 1.03
N THR A 200 17.29 -24.79 2.09
CA THR A 200 16.79 -25.32 3.37
C THR A 200 15.94 -24.26 4.10
N LEU A 201 16.40 -23.02 4.10
CA LEU A 201 15.64 -21.91 4.68
C LEU A 201 14.31 -21.71 3.95
N ASP A 202 14.32 -21.73 2.62
CA ASP A 202 13.11 -21.59 1.81
C ASP A 202 12.14 -22.76 2.02
N ALA A 203 12.63 -23.99 2.07
CA ALA A 203 11.82 -25.16 2.33
C ALA A 203 11.10 -25.08 3.69
N ALA A 204 11.76 -24.55 4.72
CA ALA A 204 11.16 -24.34 6.03
C ALA A 204 10.03 -23.27 6.00
N VAL A 205 10.22 -22.19 5.24
CA VAL A 205 9.17 -21.18 5.04
C VAL A 205 7.97 -21.77 4.31
N VAL A 206 8.23 -22.54 3.24
CA VAL A 206 7.16 -23.19 2.44
C VAL A 206 6.37 -24.19 3.28
N ASP A 207 7.04 -25.03 4.07
CA ASP A 207 6.38 -25.97 4.99
C ASP A 207 5.51 -25.22 6.02
N TYR A 208 6.04 -24.17 6.62
CA TYR A 208 5.27 -23.35 7.58
C TYR A 208 4.08 -22.66 6.91
N TYR A 209 4.26 -22.14 5.69
CA TYR A 209 3.17 -21.54 4.90
C TYR A 209 2.05 -22.54 4.60
N GLN A 210 2.37 -23.75 4.18
CA GLN A 210 1.35 -24.76 3.88
C GLN A 210 0.51 -25.12 5.11
N ARG A 211 1.16 -25.22 6.27
CA ARG A 211 0.46 -25.45 7.55
C ARG A 211 -0.39 -24.24 7.95
N TRP A 212 0.13 -23.02 7.78
CA TRP A 212 -0.61 -21.78 8.01
C TRP A 212 -1.83 -21.66 7.10
N LYS A 213 -1.65 -21.93 5.81
CA LYS A 213 -2.72 -21.93 4.80
C LYS A 213 -3.83 -22.91 5.18
N SER A 214 -3.47 -24.14 5.55
CA SER A 214 -4.40 -25.17 6.00
C SER A 214 -5.17 -24.76 7.25
N ALA A 215 -4.47 -24.12 8.22
CA ALA A 215 -5.05 -23.73 9.50
C ALA A 215 -5.99 -22.52 9.38
N PHE A 216 -5.71 -21.54 8.51
CA PHE A 216 -6.38 -20.23 8.60
C PHE A 216 -7.04 -19.76 7.31
N VAL A 217 -6.64 -20.21 6.11
CA VAL A 217 -7.31 -19.81 4.88
C VAL A 217 -8.62 -20.57 4.72
N ARG A 218 -9.71 -19.86 4.49
CA ARG A 218 -11.07 -20.42 4.38
C ARG A 218 -11.76 -19.92 3.11
N GLN A 219 -12.79 -20.67 2.69
CA GLN A 219 -13.71 -20.34 1.62
C GLN A 219 -15.15 -20.72 2.02
N ASN A 220 -15.53 -20.48 3.28
CA ASN A 220 -16.78 -20.96 3.87
C ASN A 220 -17.93 -19.96 3.80
N CYS A 221 -17.68 -18.71 3.36
CA CYS A 221 -18.71 -17.67 3.24
C CYS A 221 -19.42 -17.66 1.86
N GLY A 222 -19.01 -18.49 0.92
CA GLY A 222 -19.58 -18.48 -0.44
C GLY A 222 -19.08 -17.33 -1.32
N ASN A 223 -19.85 -16.95 -2.33
CA ASN A 223 -19.63 -15.81 -3.23
C ASN A 223 -18.24 -15.72 -3.90
N GLY A 224 -17.44 -16.79 -3.87
CA GLY A 224 -16.06 -16.78 -4.36
C GLY A 224 -15.08 -16.06 -3.44
N TRP A 225 -15.49 -15.72 -2.22
CA TRP A 225 -14.63 -15.13 -1.21
C TRP A 225 -13.62 -16.14 -0.68
N TYR A 226 -12.43 -15.65 -0.39
CA TYR A 226 -11.46 -16.27 0.50
C TYR A 226 -11.28 -15.37 1.72
N GLN A 227 -11.05 -15.98 2.86
CA GLN A 227 -10.84 -15.28 4.14
C GLN A 227 -9.69 -15.93 4.90
N VAL A 228 -9.01 -15.12 5.73
CA VAL A 228 -8.16 -15.62 6.80
C VAL A 228 -8.97 -15.56 8.09
N ILE A 229 -9.21 -16.72 8.69
CA ILE A 229 -9.93 -16.82 9.97
C ILE A 229 -9.02 -16.43 11.13
N SER A 230 -9.57 -15.69 12.07
CA SER A 230 -8.92 -15.22 13.31
C SER A 230 -9.67 -15.75 14.54
N PRO A 231 -9.51 -17.05 14.87
CA PRO A 231 -10.27 -17.68 15.96
C PRO A 231 -9.94 -17.13 17.36
N ASP A 232 -8.83 -16.41 17.49
CA ASP A 232 -8.37 -15.72 18.69
C ASP A 232 -8.89 -14.27 18.80
N ALA A 233 -9.67 -13.79 17.83
CA ALA A 233 -10.33 -12.48 17.89
C ALA A 233 -11.79 -12.60 18.33
N ASP A 234 -12.42 -11.49 18.70
CA ASP A 234 -13.83 -11.42 19.10
C ASP A 234 -14.78 -11.85 17.96
N HIS A 235 -14.36 -11.54 16.72
CA HIS A 235 -15.04 -12.01 15.52
C HIS A 235 -14.09 -12.79 14.61
N PRO A 236 -14.57 -13.80 13.87
CA PRO A 236 -13.70 -14.72 13.14
C PRO A 236 -12.98 -14.09 11.95
N TYR A 237 -13.39 -12.93 11.47
CA TYR A 237 -12.78 -12.25 10.34
C TYR A 237 -12.51 -10.79 10.70
N VAL A 238 -11.23 -10.44 10.82
CA VAL A 238 -10.78 -9.07 11.11
C VAL A 238 -9.94 -8.54 9.96
N ALA A 239 -9.95 -7.22 9.74
CA ALA A 239 -9.22 -6.57 8.64
C ALA A 239 -7.71 -6.88 8.68
N GLU A 240 -7.10 -6.93 9.87
CA GLU A 240 -5.70 -7.33 10.06
C GLU A 240 -5.42 -8.71 9.45
N ALA A 241 -6.28 -9.69 9.71
CA ALA A 241 -6.10 -11.05 9.19
C ALA A 241 -6.20 -11.09 7.66
N GLN A 242 -7.09 -10.31 7.06
CA GLN A 242 -7.23 -10.22 5.61
C GLN A 242 -6.01 -9.52 4.99
N GLY A 243 -5.52 -8.44 5.60
CA GLY A 243 -4.30 -7.75 5.20
C GLY A 243 -3.07 -8.68 5.22
N TYR A 244 -2.87 -9.42 6.32
CA TYR A 244 -1.81 -10.43 6.41
C TYR A 244 -1.95 -11.50 5.32
N GLY A 245 -3.17 -11.99 5.09
CA GLY A 245 -3.46 -12.96 4.04
C GLY A 245 -3.06 -12.47 2.65
N MET A 246 -3.35 -11.22 2.33
CA MET A 246 -2.98 -10.61 1.05
C MET A 246 -1.47 -10.48 0.90
N VAL A 247 -0.77 -9.97 1.90
CA VAL A 247 0.70 -9.83 1.89
C VAL A 247 1.38 -11.20 1.75
N ILE A 248 1.02 -12.16 2.61
CA ILE A 248 1.59 -13.51 2.61
C ILE A 248 1.37 -14.19 1.26
N THR A 249 0.12 -14.20 0.76
CA THR A 249 -0.24 -14.92 -0.46
C THR A 249 0.49 -14.36 -1.68
N ALA A 250 0.62 -13.02 -1.78
CA ALA A 250 1.36 -12.40 -2.88
C ALA A 250 2.86 -12.74 -2.84
N GLN A 251 3.46 -12.84 -1.65
CA GLN A 251 4.88 -13.16 -1.48
C GLN A 251 5.17 -14.67 -1.64
N MET A 252 4.18 -15.52 -1.40
CA MET A 252 4.31 -16.98 -1.58
C MET A 252 3.96 -17.47 -2.99
N ALA A 253 3.67 -16.56 -3.91
CA ALA A 253 3.45 -16.91 -5.31
C ALA A 253 4.70 -17.58 -5.93
N GLY A 254 4.49 -18.63 -6.69
CA GLY A 254 5.55 -19.46 -7.30
C GLY A 254 5.79 -20.77 -6.58
N VAL A 255 5.44 -20.86 -5.29
CA VAL A 255 5.43 -22.11 -4.53
C VAL A 255 4.02 -22.58 -4.16
N ASP A 256 3.03 -21.70 -4.29
CA ASP A 256 1.62 -22.02 -4.18
C ASP A 256 0.91 -21.78 -5.53
N PRO A 257 0.42 -22.81 -6.22
CA PRO A 257 -0.31 -22.66 -7.48
C PRO A 257 -1.65 -21.93 -7.30
N ASP A 258 -2.24 -21.95 -6.11
CA ASP A 258 -3.50 -21.27 -5.80
C ASP A 258 -3.31 -19.83 -5.29
N ALA A 259 -2.08 -19.34 -5.15
CA ALA A 259 -1.79 -18.03 -4.53
C ALA A 259 -2.64 -16.89 -5.14
N ARG A 260 -2.69 -16.78 -6.46
CA ARG A 260 -3.49 -15.76 -7.14
C ARG A 260 -4.99 -15.91 -6.90
N LYS A 261 -5.49 -17.15 -6.94
CA LYS A 261 -6.90 -17.45 -6.69
C LYS A 261 -7.33 -17.07 -5.27
N ILE A 262 -6.49 -17.39 -4.29
CA ILE A 262 -6.73 -17.00 -2.88
C ILE A 262 -6.69 -15.49 -2.76
N PHE A 263 -5.69 -14.84 -3.35
CA PHE A 263 -5.54 -13.39 -3.34
C PHE A 263 -6.76 -12.70 -3.97
N ASP A 264 -7.23 -13.16 -5.14
CA ASP A 264 -8.41 -12.62 -5.80
C ASP A 264 -9.68 -12.77 -4.95
N GLY A 265 -9.79 -13.87 -4.20
CA GLY A 265 -10.90 -14.06 -3.26
C GLY A 265 -10.84 -13.13 -2.04
N LEU A 266 -9.63 -12.81 -1.54
CA LEU A 266 -9.42 -11.80 -0.50
C LEU A 266 -9.72 -10.37 -1.03
N VAL A 267 -9.35 -10.06 -2.27
CA VAL A 267 -9.72 -8.80 -2.93
C VAL A 267 -11.23 -8.67 -3.05
N LYS A 268 -11.91 -9.76 -3.44
CA LYS A 268 -13.36 -9.77 -3.52
C LYS A 268 -14.01 -9.55 -2.15
N TRP A 269 -13.46 -10.20 -1.11
CA TRP A 269 -13.90 -9.95 0.28
C TRP A 269 -13.82 -8.48 0.64
N LYS A 270 -12.66 -7.85 0.40
CA LYS A 270 -12.44 -6.42 0.66
C LYS A 270 -13.45 -5.52 -0.07
N ILE A 271 -13.74 -5.82 -1.33
CA ILE A 271 -14.68 -5.02 -2.15
C ILE A 271 -16.11 -5.15 -1.62
N ASP A 272 -16.49 -6.34 -1.20
CA ASP A 272 -17.86 -6.64 -0.78
C ASP A 272 -18.15 -6.28 0.70
N HIS A 273 -17.09 -6.00 1.49
CA HIS A 273 -17.17 -5.57 2.89
C HIS A 273 -16.46 -4.20 3.10
N PRO A 274 -16.92 -3.15 2.41
CA PRO A 274 -16.30 -1.84 2.54
C PRO A 274 -16.58 -1.24 3.91
N SER A 275 -15.69 -0.37 4.39
CA SER A 275 -16.00 0.48 5.53
C SER A 275 -17.26 1.32 5.25
N SER A 276 -18.09 1.46 6.28
CA SER A 276 -19.30 2.29 6.25
C SER A 276 -19.01 3.79 6.16
N ILE A 277 -17.78 4.20 6.51
CA ILE A 277 -17.33 5.60 6.52
C ILE A 277 -16.63 5.92 5.21
N ASN A 278 -15.63 5.14 4.82
CA ASN A 278 -14.92 5.31 3.55
C ASN A 278 -14.93 3.99 2.77
N ARG A 279 -15.72 3.91 1.72
CA ARG A 279 -15.98 2.68 0.95
C ARG A 279 -14.75 2.11 0.24
N ASP A 280 -13.67 2.86 0.13
CA ASP A 280 -12.41 2.37 -0.41
C ASP A 280 -11.55 1.65 0.66
N LEU A 281 -11.95 1.68 1.94
CA LEU A 281 -11.35 0.92 3.05
C LEU A 281 -12.12 -0.37 3.31
N LEU A 282 -11.58 -1.24 4.17
CA LEU A 282 -12.19 -2.50 4.59
C LEU A 282 -12.88 -2.32 5.94
N ALA A 283 -14.08 -2.86 6.12
CA ALA A 283 -14.70 -2.93 7.45
C ALA A 283 -13.85 -3.80 8.39
N ALA A 284 -13.63 -3.31 9.62
CA ALA A 284 -12.69 -3.88 10.57
C ALA A 284 -13.02 -5.33 10.95
N GLU A 285 -14.31 -5.65 11.07
CA GLU A 285 -14.75 -6.95 11.61
C GLU A 285 -15.97 -7.52 10.87
N GLN A 286 -15.98 -8.84 10.70
CA GLN A 286 -17.13 -9.59 10.20
C GLN A 286 -17.43 -10.79 11.11
N ASP A 287 -18.71 -11.07 11.29
CA ASP A 287 -19.22 -12.17 12.11
C ASP A 287 -19.15 -13.55 11.41
N VAL A 288 -19.57 -14.59 12.10
CA VAL A 288 -19.63 -15.98 11.58
C VAL A 288 -20.55 -16.14 10.36
N ASN A 289 -21.46 -15.18 10.13
CA ASN A 289 -22.34 -15.12 8.96
C ASN A 289 -21.75 -14.26 7.85
N CYS A 290 -20.48 -13.87 7.97
CA CYS A 290 -19.75 -13.07 6.99
C CYS A 290 -20.35 -11.67 6.77
N ARG A 291 -20.89 -11.05 7.82
CA ARG A 291 -21.48 -9.72 7.80
C ARG A 291 -20.61 -8.75 8.59
N SER A 292 -20.43 -7.55 8.06
CA SER A 292 -19.75 -6.49 8.82
C SER A 292 -20.54 -6.15 10.09
N VAL A 293 -19.83 -6.01 11.20
CA VAL A 293 -20.38 -5.75 12.55
C VAL A 293 -19.67 -4.53 13.17
N ASN A 294 -20.06 -4.15 14.39
CA ASN A 294 -19.46 -3.06 15.15
C ASN A 294 -19.39 -1.72 14.39
N GLY A 295 -20.49 -1.35 13.71
CA GLY A 295 -20.54 -0.13 12.90
C GLY A 295 -20.02 -0.28 11.48
N GLY A 296 -19.23 -1.32 11.21
CA GLY A 296 -18.65 -1.58 9.90
C GLY A 296 -17.60 -0.54 9.48
N ASP A 297 -16.99 0.18 10.44
CA ASP A 297 -15.89 1.11 10.20
C ASP A 297 -14.55 0.40 9.95
N GLY A 298 -13.51 1.14 9.54
CA GLY A 298 -12.20 0.61 9.18
C GLY A 298 -11.23 0.46 10.35
N ALA A 299 -10.16 -0.30 10.15
CA ALA A 299 -9.03 -0.43 11.07
C ALA A 299 -7.70 -0.24 10.33
N THR A 300 -6.92 0.74 10.78
CA THR A 300 -5.73 1.24 10.07
C THR A 300 -4.69 0.17 9.81
N ASP A 301 -4.43 -0.75 10.75
CA ASP A 301 -3.43 -1.82 10.55
C ASP A 301 -3.81 -2.77 9.40
N GLY A 302 -5.07 -3.16 9.33
CA GLY A 302 -5.59 -3.99 8.24
C GLY A 302 -5.55 -3.27 6.89
N ASP A 303 -6.01 -2.02 6.85
CA ASP A 303 -6.04 -1.22 5.62
C ASP A 303 -4.64 -0.95 5.07
N MET A 304 -3.64 -0.70 5.93
CA MET A 304 -2.24 -0.56 5.54
C MET A 304 -1.72 -1.81 4.82
N ASP A 305 -1.93 -3.00 5.38
CA ASP A 305 -1.48 -4.26 4.78
C ASP A 305 -2.31 -4.65 3.53
N VAL A 306 -3.60 -4.32 3.47
CA VAL A 306 -4.44 -4.48 2.27
C VAL A 306 -3.89 -3.65 1.11
N ALA A 307 -3.60 -2.37 1.34
CA ALA A 307 -3.02 -1.50 0.32
C ALA A 307 -1.67 -2.01 -0.17
N TYR A 308 -0.81 -2.44 0.75
CA TYR A 308 0.50 -3.01 0.44
C TYR A 308 0.38 -4.33 -0.33
N GLY A 309 -0.50 -5.22 0.09
CA GLY A 309 -0.81 -6.48 -0.60
C GLY A 309 -1.29 -6.26 -2.04
N LEU A 310 -2.13 -5.26 -2.29
CA LEU A 310 -2.56 -4.89 -3.64
C LEU A 310 -1.40 -4.41 -4.52
N LEU A 311 -0.44 -3.66 -3.96
CA LEU A 311 0.78 -3.25 -4.68
C LEU A 311 1.68 -4.45 -4.98
N LEU A 312 1.82 -5.39 -4.03
CA LEU A 312 2.54 -6.65 -4.27
C LEU A 312 1.90 -7.44 -5.41
N ALA A 313 0.57 -7.55 -5.44
CA ALA A 313 -0.17 -8.25 -6.49
C ALA A 313 0.00 -7.62 -7.87
N ASP A 314 -0.01 -6.28 -7.96
CA ASP A 314 0.29 -5.56 -9.20
C ASP A 314 1.66 -5.94 -9.76
N ARG A 315 2.67 -5.99 -8.89
CA ARG A 315 4.03 -6.37 -9.27
C ARG A 315 4.18 -7.86 -9.58
N GLN A 316 3.39 -8.71 -8.92
CA GLN A 316 3.46 -10.17 -9.06
C GLN A 316 2.72 -10.67 -10.29
N TRP A 317 1.50 -10.19 -10.53
CA TRP A 317 0.59 -10.73 -11.55
C TRP A 317 0.14 -9.69 -12.58
N GLY A 318 0.52 -8.42 -12.41
CA GLY A 318 0.02 -7.31 -13.23
C GLY A 318 -1.44 -6.95 -12.93
N SER A 319 -1.91 -5.86 -13.51
CA SER A 319 -3.24 -5.29 -13.24
C SER A 319 -4.21 -5.39 -14.42
N THR A 320 -3.97 -6.33 -15.35
CA THR A 320 -4.80 -6.54 -16.55
C THR A 320 -5.79 -7.71 -16.43
N GLY A 321 -5.87 -8.35 -15.24
CA GLY A 321 -6.75 -9.51 -14.98
C GLY A 321 -8.14 -9.10 -14.49
N THR A 322 -8.76 -9.99 -13.70
CA THR A 322 -10.09 -9.79 -13.08
C THR A 322 -10.14 -8.51 -12.26
N TYR A 323 -9.03 -8.19 -11.57
CA TYR A 323 -8.91 -6.98 -10.75
C TYR A 323 -7.73 -6.14 -11.27
N ASN A 324 -7.94 -4.84 -11.36
CA ASN A 324 -6.86 -3.88 -11.52
C ASN A 324 -6.28 -3.57 -10.13
N TYR A 325 -5.32 -4.42 -9.68
CA TYR A 325 -4.73 -4.30 -8.35
C TYR A 325 -4.09 -2.93 -8.12
N ARG A 326 -3.42 -2.37 -9.14
CA ARG A 326 -2.79 -1.05 -9.03
C ARG A 326 -3.81 0.05 -8.75
N GLN A 327 -4.92 0.07 -9.49
CA GLN A 327 -5.97 1.06 -9.30
C GLN A 327 -6.64 0.89 -7.93
N LEU A 328 -6.93 -0.36 -7.54
CA LEU A 328 -7.46 -0.66 -6.21
C LEU A 328 -6.51 -0.18 -5.11
N ALA A 329 -5.19 -0.44 -5.26
CA ALA A 329 -4.18 0.02 -4.31
C ALA A 329 -4.15 1.56 -4.19
N ILE A 330 -4.13 2.28 -5.32
CA ILE A 330 -4.07 3.75 -5.31
C ILE A 330 -5.31 4.34 -4.65
N ARG A 331 -6.52 3.82 -4.94
CA ARG A 331 -7.75 4.27 -4.26
C ARG A 331 -7.69 4.02 -2.76
N HIS A 332 -7.28 2.83 -2.37
CA HIS A 332 -7.15 2.44 -0.97
C HIS A 332 -6.13 3.31 -0.22
N ILE A 333 -4.95 3.53 -0.81
CA ILE A 333 -3.90 4.41 -0.27
C ILE A 333 -4.40 5.85 -0.08
N ASN A 334 -5.16 6.37 -1.06
CA ASN A 334 -5.74 7.70 -0.97
C ASN A 334 -6.82 7.76 0.13
N ALA A 335 -7.60 6.70 0.30
CA ALA A 335 -8.58 6.57 1.36
C ALA A 335 -7.94 6.53 2.76
N ILE A 336 -6.85 5.77 2.94
CA ILE A 336 -6.04 5.79 4.18
C ILE A 336 -5.58 7.23 4.48
N LYS A 337 -4.98 7.90 3.49
CA LYS A 337 -4.52 9.28 3.69
C LYS A 337 -5.64 10.24 4.09
N ALA A 338 -6.80 10.12 3.45
CA ALA A 338 -7.94 11.00 3.70
C ALA A 338 -8.62 10.74 5.05
N SER A 339 -8.72 9.47 5.46
CA SER A 339 -9.57 9.05 6.58
C SER A 339 -8.80 8.56 7.80
N GLU A 340 -7.57 8.07 7.65
CA GLU A 340 -6.81 7.42 8.73
C GLU A 340 -5.51 8.15 9.10
N VAL A 341 -5.08 9.13 8.30
CA VAL A 341 -3.99 10.04 8.68
C VAL A 341 -4.58 11.27 9.35
N ASN A 342 -4.07 11.61 10.52
CA ASN A 342 -4.41 12.87 11.18
C ASN A 342 -3.71 14.03 10.46
N PRO A 343 -4.44 14.97 9.85
CA PRO A 343 -3.86 16.03 9.02
C PRO A 343 -3.05 17.06 9.80
N SER A 344 -3.25 17.17 11.13
CA SER A 344 -2.50 18.11 11.97
C SER A 344 -1.16 17.56 12.45
N THR A 345 -1.04 16.23 12.57
CA THR A 345 0.16 15.58 13.11
C THR A 345 0.92 14.77 12.07
N ASN A 346 0.30 14.42 10.94
CA ASN A 346 0.76 13.46 9.95
C ASN A 346 1.02 12.05 10.53
N LEU A 347 0.35 11.71 11.64
CA LEU A 347 0.41 10.39 12.26
C LEU A 347 -0.85 9.59 11.93
N LEU A 348 -0.73 8.28 11.90
CA LEU A 348 -1.88 7.39 11.73
C LEU A 348 -2.80 7.46 12.94
N LYS A 349 -4.09 7.47 12.67
CA LYS A 349 -5.17 7.25 13.64
C LYS A 349 -5.40 5.74 13.78
N LEU A 350 -6.37 5.35 14.58
CA LEU A 350 -6.70 3.94 14.82
C LEU A 350 -7.60 3.33 13.73
N GLY A 351 -8.34 4.17 13.03
CA GLY A 351 -9.24 3.83 11.96
C GLY A 351 -9.89 5.08 11.38
N ASP A 352 -10.73 4.92 10.37
CA ASP A 352 -11.47 6.01 9.73
C ASP A 352 -12.56 6.61 10.63
N TRP A 353 -13.02 5.87 11.66
CA TRP A 353 -14.00 6.30 12.65
C TRP A 353 -13.49 7.39 13.61
N SER A 354 -12.19 7.50 13.83
CA SER A 354 -11.61 8.51 14.72
C SER A 354 -11.66 9.89 14.06
N SER A 355 -12.39 10.84 14.63
CA SER A 355 -12.66 12.15 14.08
C SER A 355 -12.33 13.30 15.04
N ALA A 356 -12.21 14.54 14.51
CA ALA A 356 -11.90 15.72 15.32
C ALA A 356 -12.93 15.92 16.43
N GLY A 357 -12.44 16.03 17.68
CA GLY A 357 -13.27 16.13 18.89
C GLY A 357 -13.49 14.79 19.60
N ASP A 358 -13.13 13.67 18.99
CA ASP A 358 -13.11 12.36 19.62
C ASP A 358 -11.90 12.23 20.56
N GLN A 359 -12.07 11.54 21.69
CA GLN A 359 -10.99 11.27 22.63
C GLN A 359 -9.83 10.45 22.02
N TYR A 360 -10.09 9.71 20.94
CA TYR A 360 -9.11 8.88 20.22
C TYR A 360 -8.42 9.61 19.06
N TYR A 361 -8.82 10.85 18.72
CA TYR A 361 -8.32 11.56 17.54
C TYR A 361 -6.80 11.81 17.58
N TYR A 362 -6.24 11.93 18.75
CA TYR A 362 -4.80 12.10 18.99
C TYR A 362 -4.16 10.88 19.66
N LEU A 363 -4.76 9.72 19.45
CA LEU A 363 -4.22 8.41 19.82
C LEU A 363 -3.69 7.70 18.57
N SER A 364 -2.52 7.05 18.67
CA SER A 364 -1.93 6.29 17.56
C SER A 364 -1.35 4.98 18.08
N ARG A 365 -1.49 3.91 17.29
CA ARG A 365 -1.00 2.57 17.63
C ARG A 365 0.40 2.39 17.03
N SER A 366 1.39 1.99 17.83
CA SER A 366 2.79 1.94 17.39
C SER A 366 3.08 0.84 16.37
N SER A 367 2.31 -0.22 16.35
CA SER A 367 2.44 -1.32 15.38
C SER A 367 2.01 -0.96 13.96
N ASP A 368 1.28 0.13 13.80
CA ASP A 368 0.77 0.58 12.50
C ASP A 368 1.79 1.47 11.77
N TRP A 369 2.90 1.82 12.42
CA TRP A 369 3.93 2.71 11.88
C TRP A 369 4.88 1.96 10.94
N MET A 370 4.42 1.71 9.72
CA MET A 370 5.04 0.85 8.73
C MET A 370 5.79 1.69 7.69
N ALA A 371 7.05 2.06 7.96
CA ALA A 371 7.82 2.97 7.12
C ALA A 371 8.09 2.42 5.70
N ASP A 372 8.22 1.12 5.53
CA ASP A 372 8.33 0.45 4.22
C ASP A 372 7.03 0.57 3.39
N HIS A 373 5.86 0.50 4.04
CA HIS A 373 4.56 0.73 3.40
C HIS A 373 4.45 2.19 2.94
N PHE A 374 4.82 3.16 3.78
CA PHE A 374 4.81 4.57 3.39
C PHE A 374 5.70 4.84 2.18
N ARG A 375 6.89 4.18 2.08
CA ARG A 375 7.76 4.27 0.89
C ARG A 375 7.07 3.68 -0.35
N ALA A 376 6.39 2.55 -0.21
CA ALA A 376 5.64 1.92 -1.29
C ALA A 376 4.49 2.83 -1.75
N PHE A 377 3.76 3.44 -0.81
CA PHE A 377 2.66 4.36 -1.10
C PHE A 377 3.13 5.63 -1.80
N ARG A 378 4.26 6.20 -1.33
CA ARG A 378 4.94 7.32 -2.01
C ARG A 378 5.29 6.99 -3.46
N LYS A 379 5.87 5.82 -3.67
CA LYS A 379 6.27 5.34 -5.01
C LYS A 379 5.06 5.09 -5.92
N ALA A 380 3.99 4.48 -5.38
CA ALA A 380 2.82 4.11 -6.15
C ALA A 380 1.96 5.31 -6.58
N THR A 381 1.79 6.29 -5.68
CA THR A 381 0.90 7.45 -5.89
C THR A 381 1.63 8.67 -6.42
N GLY A 382 2.96 8.77 -6.23
CA GLY A 382 3.72 9.99 -6.50
C GLY A 382 3.50 11.11 -5.45
N ASP A 383 2.66 10.89 -4.44
CA ASP A 383 2.29 11.91 -3.45
C ASP A 383 3.35 12.07 -2.36
N SER A 384 4.02 13.24 -2.32
CA SER A 384 5.08 13.54 -1.35
C SER A 384 4.60 13.63 0.10
N ALA A 385 3.30 13.71 0.37
CA ALA A 385 2.77 13.67 1.74
C ALA A 385 3.20 12.39 2.48
N TRP A 386 3.38 11.28 1.78
CA TRP A 386 3.85 10.03 2.37
C TRP A 386 5.29 10.11 2.91
N ASP A 387 6.14 10.97 2.36
CA ASP A 387 7.48 11.23 2.93
C ASP A 387 7.36 11.99 4.26
N THR A 388 6.43 12.96 4.36
CA THR A 388 6.15 13.70 5.59
C THR A 388 5.55 12.78 6.66
N ILE A 389 4.59 11.93 6.28
CA ILE A 389 3.96 10.93 7.16
C ILE A 389 5.03 9.98 7.70
N ARG A 390 5.88 9.41 6.83
CA ARG A 390 6.97 8.53 7.24
C ARG A 390 7.93 9.22 8.22
N ALA A 391 8.36 10.44 7.91
CA ALA A 391 9.26 11.21 8.77
C ALA A 391 8.64 11.51 10.14
N ALA A 392 7.34 11.84 10.21
CA ALA A 392 6.64 12.08 11.46
C ALA A 392 6.68 10.83 12.37
N HIS A 393 6.39 9.66 11.81
CA HIS A 393 6.44 8.39 12.56
C HIS A 393 7.86 8.01 13.00
N GLN A 394 8.85 8.12 12.11
CA GLN A 394 10.26 7.82 12.45
C GLN A 394 10.78 8.77 13.55
N ASN A 395 10.43 10.05 13.49
CA ASN A 395 10.78 11.02 14.54
C ASN A 395 10.10 10.66 15.87
N LEU A 396 8.82 10.28 15.84
CA LEU A 396 8.10 9.88 17.06
C LEU A 396 8.70 8.61 17.69
N ILE A 397 9.09 7.62 16.88
CA ILE A 397 9.82 6.43 17.35
C ILE A 397 11.09 6.86 18.09
N GLY A 398 11.90 7.73 17.48
CA GLY A 398 13.13 8.22 18.10
C GLY A 398 12.89 8.95 19.42
N GLN A 399 11.87 9.81 19.48
CA GLN A 399 11.49 10.54 20.69
C GLN A 399 11.04 9.60 21.82
N LEU A 400 10.20 8.62 21.50
CA LEU A 400 9.73 7.64 22.50
C LEU A 400 10.87 6.79 23.02
N GLN A 401 11.75 6.30 22.13
CA GLN A 401 12.93 5.54 22.50
C GLN A 401 13.92 6.34 23.36
N GLN A 402 14.00 7.66 23.14
CA GLN A 402 14.87 8.54 23.92
C GLN A 402 14.26 8.87 25.29
N ASN A 403 12.99 9.23 25.34
CA ASN A 403 12.37 9.82 26.52
C ASN A 403 11.78 8.78 27.48
N TYR A 404 11.27 7.65 26.94
CA TYR A 404 10.53 6.65 27.75
C TYR A 404 11.19 5.27 27.78
N ALA A 405 12.06 4.98 26.81
CA ALA A 405 12.73 3.68 26.70
C ALA A 405 14.24 3.83 26.37
N PRO A 406 15.00 4.70 27.09
CA PRO A 406 16.39 4.99 26.72
C PRO A 406 17.30 3.75 26.73
N ASN A 407 17.02 2.78 27.57
CA ASN A 407 17.83 1.58 27.73
C ASN A 407 17.30 0.36 26.96
N THR A 408 16.03 0.38 26.53
CA THR A 408 15.38 -0.79 25.93
C THR A 408 15.02 -0.57 24.46
N GLY A 409 14.63 0.64 24.10
CA GLY A 409 14.08 0.97 22.78
C GLY A 409 12.64 0.48 22.59
N LEU A 410 11.99 -0.09 23.59
CA LEU A 410 10.62 -0.58 23.51
C LEU A 410 9.63 0.56 23.23
N LEU A 411 8.61 0.28 22.43
CA LEU A 411 7.49 1.19 22.22
C LEU A 411 6.25 0.70 22.94
N PRO A 412 5.34 1.60 23.37
CA PRO A 412 4.06 1.20 23.95
C PRO A 412 3.09 0.73 22.87
N ASP A 413 2.04 0.01 23.23
CA ASP A 413 0.97 -0.36 22.32
C ASP A 413 0.32 0.90 21.72
N PHE A 414 0.02 1.89 22.54
CA PHE A 414 -0.56 3.17 22.10
C PHE A 414 0.26 4.36 22.57
N VAL A 415 0.12 5.48 21.85
CA VAL A 415 0.69 6.79 22.17
C VAL A 415 -0.41 7.82 22.14
N GLU A 416 -0.63 8.50 23.28
CA GLU A 416 -1.62 9.57 23.43
C GLU A 416 -1.00 10.95 23.26
N ASN A 417 -1.85 11.99 23.11
CA ASN A 417 -1.45 13.40 22.97
C ASN A 417 -0.49 13.66 21.81
N THR A 418 -0.71 12.99 20.68
CA THR A 418 0.15 13.08 19.50
C THR A 418 0.24 14.48 18.89
N ASN A 419 -0.66 15.39 19.25
CA ASN A 419 -0.69 16.79 18.81
C ASN A 419 0.13 17.77 19.69
N SER A 420 0.64 17.31 20.84
CA SER A 420 1.29 18.21 21.79
C SER A 420 2.52 17.57 22.45
N SER A 421 2.32 16.65 23.36
CA SER A 421 3.37 15.95 24.11
C SER A 421 3.14 14.44 24.03
N PRO A 422 3.52 13.80 22.93
CA PRO A 422 3.31 12.38 22.73
C PRO A 422 3.93 11.56 23.87
N ARG A 423 3.14 10.66 24.46
CA ARG A 423 3.56 9.85 25.58
C ARG A 423 2.82 8.51 25.63
N PRO A 424 3.40 7.50 26.29
CA PRO A 424 2.68 6.28 26.64
C PRO A 424 1.53 6.59 27.59
N PRO A 425 0.32 6.03 27.39
CA PRO A 425 -0.77 6.13 28.35
C PRO A 425 -0.39 5.57 29.72
N ALA A 426 -0.90 6.18 30.78
CA ALA A 426 -0.66 5.69 32.16
C ALA A 426 -1.43 4.40 32.48
N GLY A 427 -2.51 4.12 31.77
CA GLY A 427 -3.40 2.97 31.93
C GLY A 427 -4.16 2.67 30.66
N GLN A 428 -5.33 2.06 30.80
CA GLN A 428 -6.19 1.73 29.67
C GLN A 428 -6.74 2.98 29.00
N VAL A 429 -6.55 3.09 27.68
CA VAL A 429 -7.14 4.12 26.82
C VAL A 429 -8.05 3.50 25.76
N LEU A 430 -7.82 2.24 25.39
CA LEU A 430 -8.64 1.51 24.41
C LEU A 430 -8.80 0.03 24.80
N GLU A 431 -7.73 -0.75 24.79
CA GLU A 431 -7.80 -2.22 24.86
C GLU A 431 -7.57 -2.78 26.25
N SER A 432 -6.55 -2.31 26.97
CA SER A 432 -6.17 -2.88 28.25
C SER A 432 -5.38 -1.93 29.15
N VAL A 433 -5.19 -2.33 30.40
CA VAL A 433 -4.29 -1.61 31.34
C VAL A 433 -2.83 -1.60 30.89
N ASN A 434 -2.50 -2.35 29.84
CA ASN A 434 -1.15 -2.43 29.27
C ASN A 434 -0.95 -1.52 28.05
N ASP A 435 -1.92 -0.70 27.67
CA ASP A 435 -1.88 0.17 26.49
C ASP A 435 -0.62 1.07 26.42
N GLY A 436 -0.11 1.51 27.57
CA GLY A 436 1.15 2.27 27.66
C GLY A 436 2.42 1.43 27.75
N ARG A 437 2.35 0.15 27.49
CA ARG A 437 3.45 -0.83 27.64
C ARG A 437 3.71 -1.54 26.32
N TYR A 438 4.86 -2.22 26.20
CA TYR A 438 5.14 -3.13 25.09
C TYR A 438 4.33 -4.41 25.32
N TYR A 439 3.22 -4.56 24.60
CA TYR A 439 2.30 -5.67 24.79
C TYR A 439 1.81 -6.23 23.45
N TRP A 440 0.56 -6.63 23.31
CA TRP A 440 0.06 -7.38 22.15
C TRP A 440 0.00 -6.58 20.83
N ASN A 441 -0.02 -5.25 20.88
CA ASN A 441 0.13 -4.45 19.66
C ASN A 441 1.62 -4.20 19.36
N ALA A 442 2.36 -3.67 20.32
CA ALA A 442 3.76 -3.29 20.14
C ALA A 442 4.69 -4.50 19.89
N CYS A 443 4.25 -5.73 20.17
CA CYS A 443 5.01 -6.94 19.85
C CYS A 443 5.39 -7.02 18.35
N ARG A 444 4.61 -6.41 17.45
CA ARG A 444 4.87 -6.30 16.02
C ARG A 444 5.98 -5.30 15.67
N VAL A 445 6.25 -4.33 16.53
CA VAL A 445 7.17 -3.20 16.27
C VAL A 445 8.58 -3.63 15.80
N PRO A 446 9.26 -4.62 16.42
CA PRO A 446 10.60 -5.02 15.97
C PRO A 446 10.61 -5.53 14.52
N TRP A 447 9.54 -6.17 14.07
CA TRP A 447 9.36 -6.58 12.68
C TRP A 447 9.03 -5.39 11.78
N ARG A 448 8.05 -4.55 12.14
CA ARG A 448 7.61 -3.42 11.31
C ARG A 448 8.73 -2.39 11.06
N ILE A 449 9.47 -2.00 12.10
CA ILE A 449 10.65 -1.14 11.94
C ILE A 449 11.77 -1.89 11.21
N GLY A 450 11.98 -3.16 11.55
CA GLY A 450 13.00 -4.00 10.93
C GLY A 450 12.77 -4.22 9.43
N ALA A 451 11.54 -4.34 8.96
CA ALA A 451 11.19 -4.49 7.55
C ALA A 451 11.69 -3.31 6.70
N ASP A 452 11.47 -2.08 7.17
CA ASP A 452 12.05 -0.90 6.52
C ASP A 452 13.58 -0.89 6.60
N ALA A 453 14.15 -1.24 7.75
CA ALA A 453 15.60 -1.27 7.93
C ALA A 453 16.27 -2.27 6.97
N VAL A 454 15.73 -3.48 6.82
CA VAL A 454 16.35 -4.51 5.95
C VAL A 454 16.17 -4.21 4.47
N THR A 455 15.07 -3.57 4.07
CA THR A 455 14.78 -3.31 2.66
C THR A 455 15.38 -2.00 2.16
N SER A 456 15.31 -0.93 2.94
CA SER A 456 15.75 0.41 2.54
C SER A 456 17.17 0.78 3.03
N GLY A 457 17.64 0.18 4.12
CA GLY A 457 18.88 0.61 4.79
C GLY A 457 18.75 1.97 5.49
N ASP A 458 17.54 2.45 5.75
CA ASP A 458 17.29 3.73 6.40
C ASP A 458 17.97 3.81 7.77
N SER A 459 18.70 4.89 8.01
CA SER A 459 19.54 5.02 9.21
C SER A 459 18.72 5.12 10.50
N GLN A 460 17.54 5.75 10.47
CA GLN A 460 16.66 5.86 11.65
C GLN A 460 16.05 4.49 11.98
N SER A 461 15.53 3.78 10.96
CA SER A 461 14.98 2.44 11.13
C SER A 461 16.05 1.43 11.57
N LEU A 462 17.27 1.50 11.04
CA LEU A 462 18.41 0.69 11.49
C LEU A 462 18.75 0.98 12.95
N ALA A 463 18.87 2.25 13.34
CA ALA A 463 19.21 2.63 14.72
C ALA A 463 18.14 2.16 15.72
N ALA A 464 16.86 2.38 15.41
CA ALA A 464 15.74 1.96 16.26
C ALA A 464 15.67 0.42 16.40
N SER A 465 15.86 -0.30 15.30
CA SER A 465 15.83 -1.76 15.27
C SER A 465 17.00 -2.37 16.07
N ARG A 466 18.21 -1.86 15.89
CA ARG A 466 19.41 -2.29 16.60
C ARG A 466 19.33 -2.03 18.11
N LYS A 467 18.71 -0.93 18.51
CA LYS A 467 18.48 -0.63 19.94
C LYS A 467 17.58 -1.69 20.57
N LEU A 468 16.46 -2.04 19.93
CA LEU A 468 15.58 -3.13 20.33
C LEU A 468 16.32 -4.47 20.43
N ASN A 469 17.11 -4.80 19.39
CA ASN A 469 17.88 -6.04 19.33
C ASN A 469 18.92 -6.14 20.47
N THR A 470 19.68 -5.07 20.70
CA THR A 470 20.71 -5.04 21.75
C THR A 470 20.11 -5.33 23.12
N TRP A 471 18.99 -4.68 23.43
CA TRP A 471 18.33 -4.87 24.70
C TRP A 471 17.77 -6.29 24.85
N VAL A 472 16.98 -6.78 23.88
CA VAL A 472 16.29 -8.07 24.01
C VAL A 472 17.29 -9.23 24.06
N LYS A 473 18.36 -9.18 23.26
CA LYS A 473 19.43 -10.17 23.26
C LYS A 473 20.07 -10.30 24.63
N ALA A 474 20.41 -9.17 25.26
CA ALA A 474 20.95 -9.14 26.62
C ALA A 474 19.92 -9.61 27.67
N LYS A 475 18.68 -9.11 27.58
CA LYS A 475 17.58 -9.46 28.50
C LYS A 475 17.27 -10.95 28.48
N ALA A 476 17.27 -11.55 27.29
CA ALA A 476 17.00 -12.97 27.10
C ALA A 476 18.22 -13.87 27.41
N GLY A 477 19.41 -13.30 27.62
CA GLY A 477 20.64 -14.07 27.81
C GLY A 477 21.01 -14.95 26.62
N ASN A 478 20.73 -14.47 25.40
CA ASN A 478 20.85 -15.20 24.11
C ASN A 478 19.96 -16.45 24.01
N ASN A 479 18.93 -16.59 24.85
CA ASN A 479 17.94 -17.66 24.75
C ASN A 479 16.56 -17.08 24.40
N PRO A 480 16.03 -17.29 23.17
CA PRO A 480 14.73 -16.76 22.77
C PRO A 480 13.56 -17.26 23.63
N GLY A 481 13.72 -18.41 24.31
CA GLY A 481 12.71 -18.93 25.24
C GLY A 481 12.46 -18.03 26.45
N ASN A 482 13.39 -17.11 26.75
CA ASN A 482 13.29 -16.16 27.86
C ASN A 482 12.60 -14.83 27.46
N ILE A 483 12.19 -14.68 26.21
CA ILE A 483 11.41 -13.52 25.79
C ILE A 483 9.97 -13.70 26.28
N ALA A 484 9.53 -12.78 27.14
CA ALA A 484 8.25 -12.84 27.81
C ALA A 484 7.11 -12.20 27.01
N ILE A 485 5.88 -12.50 27.41
CA ILE A 485 4.66 -11.83 26.94
C ILE A 485 4.55 -10.49 27.66
N GLY A 486 5.12 -9.43 27.03
CA GLY A 486 5.04 -8.05 27.46
C GLY A 486 6.08 -7.57 28.45
N TYR A 487 6.35 -6.27 28.35
CA TYR A 487 7.30 -5.55 29.19
C TYR A 487 6.82 -4.12 29.45
N GLN A 488 7.14 -3.60 30.63
CA GLN A 488 7.19 -2.15 30.81
C GLN A 488 8.30 -1.57 29.92
N LEU A 489 8.22 -0.31 29.58
CA LEU A 489 9.21 0.32 28.68
C LEU A 489 10.62 0.37 29.28
N ASN A 490 10.76 0.26 30.59
CA ASN A 490 12.05 0.11 31.27
C ASN A 490 12.62 -1.33 31.24
N GLY A 491 11.91 -2.29 30.63
CA GLY A 491 12.34 -3.67 30.51
C GLY A 491 11.89 -4.60 31.65
N THR A 492 11.07 -4.13 32.58
CA THR A 492 10.45 -5.00 33.60
C THR A 492 9.39 -5.88 32.92
N GLN A 493 9.47 -7.18 33.12
CA GLN A 493 8.56 -8.17 32.55
C GLN A 493 7.15 -8.02 33.15
N LEU A 494 6.11 -8.14 32.33
CA LEU A 494 4.71 -8.04 32.77
C LEU A 494 4.12 -9.38 33.15
N SER A 495 4.37 -10.43 32.38
CA SER A 495 3.81 -11.77 32.61
C SER A 495 4.82 -12.86 32.25
N GLY A 496 4.56 -14.08 32.73
CA GLY A 496 5.29 -15.28 32.31
C GLY A 496 4.84 -15.76 30.93
N GLY A 497 5.53 -16.76 30.41
CA GLY A 497 5.23 -17.37 29.11
C GLY A 497 5.98 -16.71 27.94
N SER A 498 5.86 -17.32 26.79
CA SER A 498 6.47 -16.87 25.54
C SER A 498 5.52 -17.19 24.40
N ALA A 499 5.31 -16.25 23.49
CA ALA A 499 4.49 -16.44 22.28
C ALA A 499 5.28 -16.02 21.04
N ALA A 500 4.97 -16.64 19.89
CA ALA A 500 5.65 -16.35 18.64
C ALA A 500 5.53 -14.86 18.25
N ALA A 501 4.40 -14.23 18.51
CA ALA A 501 4.18 -12.80 18.29
C ALA A 501 5.18 -11.91 19.06
N PHE A 502 5.76 -12.39 20.17
CA PHE A 502 6.71 -11.64 20.98
C PHE A 502 8.17 -11.94 20.67
N PHE A 503 8.53 -13.17 20.30
CA PHE A 503 9.93 -13.48 20.03
C PHE A 503 10.30 -13.40 18.54
N ALA A 504 9.41 -13.81 17.62
CA ALA A 504 9.72 -13.85 16.20
C ALA A 504 10.07 -12.46 15.61
N PRO A 505 9.35 -11.35 15.90
CA PRO A 505 9.68 -10.02 15.40
C PRO A 505 11.11 -9.59 15.67
N PHE A 506 11.71 -10.02 16.78
CA PHE A 506 13.10 -9.72 17.11
C PHE A 506 14.11 -10.40 16.18
N ALA A 507 13.71 -11.43 15.41
CA ALA A 507 14.58 -11.99 14.38
C ALA A 507 14.86 -11.00 13.25
N VAL A 508 13.88 -10.16 12.87
CA VAL A 508 14.08 -9.09 11.89
C VAL A 508 15.00 -8.00 12.47
N ALA A 509 14.81 -7.64 13.74
CA ALA A 509 15.70 -6.71 14.41
C ALA A 509 17.14 -7.26 14.51
N ALA A 510 17.30 -8.55 14.82
CA ALA A 510 18.61 -9.22 14.87
C ALA A 510 19.30 -9.23 13.50
N ALA A 511 18.55 -9.40 12.41
CA ALA A 511 19.09 -9.37 11.05
C ALA A 511 19.75 -8.02 10.68
N THR A 512 19.36 -6.92 11.33
CA THR A 512 19.95 -5.59 11.10
C THR A 512 21.31 -5.36 11.77
N ASP A 513 21.72 -6.26 12.69
CA ASP A 513 22.93 -6.12 13.48
C ASP A 513 23.98 -7.17 13.09
N PRO A 514 25.10 -6.78 12.43
CA PRO A 514 26.13 -7.71 11.99
C PRO A 514 26.73 -8.58 13.09
N GLY A 515 26.69 -8.12 14.35
CA GLY A 515 27.17 -8.88 15.54
C GLY A 515 26.18 -9.91 16.11
N SER A 516 25.03 -10.12 15.45
CA SER A 516 23.93 -10.91 16.01
C SER A 516 23.67 -12.24 15.26
N GLN A 517 24.62 -12.78 14.49
CA GLN A 517 24.40 -14.01 13.73
C GLN A 517 23.91 -15.18 14.60
N ALA A 518 24.64 -15.53 15.67
CA ALA A 518 24.26 -16.63 16.55
C ALA A 518 22.90 -16.40 17.25
N TRP A 519 22.56 -15.14 17.54
CA TRP A 519 21.28 -14.75 18.11
C TRP A 519 20.15 -14.90 17.10
N LEU A 520 20.36 -14.47 15.86
CA LEU A 520 19.42 -14.68 14.76
C LEU A 520 19.16 -16.16 14.52
N ASP A 521 20.22 -16.97 14.54
CA ASP A 521 20.10 -18.43 14.38
C ASP A 521 19.31 -19.07 15.54
N ALA A 522 19.51 -18.59 16.76
CA ALA A 522 18.72 -19.05 17.91
C ALA A 522 17.23 -18.71 17.78
N LEU A 523 16.90 -17.49 17.34
CA LEU A 523 15.53 -17.05 17.06
C LEU A 523 14.92 -17.87 15.92
N TRP A 524 15.66 -18.11 14.85
CA TRP A 524 15.24 -18.96 13.74
C TRP A 524 14.92 -20.38 14.19
N ASN A 525 15.83 -21.00 14.94
CA ASN A 525 15.62 -22.34 15.46
C ASN A 525 14.41 -22.41 16.41
N ARG A 526 14.17 -21.36 17.19
CA ARG A 526 12.98 -21.28 18.03
C ARG A 526 11.69 -21.24 17.21
N MET A 527 11.67 -20.47 16.10
CA MET A 527 10.54 -20.44 15.16
C MET A 527 10.26 -21.81 14.55
N LEU A 528 11.32 -22.54 14.12
CA LEU A 528 11.17 -23.90 13.58
C LEU A 528 10.58 -24.90 14.59
N GLN A 529 10.85 -24.71 15.87
CA GLN A 529 10.37 -25.57 16.96
C GLN A 529 8.98 -25.17 17.46
N THR A 530 8.44 -24.04 17.01
CA THR A 530 7.14 -23.53 17.46
C THR A 530 6.06 -24.01 16.49
N PRO A 531 5.17 -24.93 16.91
CA PRO A 531 4.09 -25.42 16.06
C PRO A 531 3.06 -24.32 15.82
N ILE A 532 2.28 -24.46 14.73
CA ILE A 532 1.09 -23.65 14.55
C ILE A 532 0.01 -24.15 15.50
N ASP A 533 -0.44 -23.29 16.36
CA ASP A 533 -1.68 -23.47 17.11
C ASP A 533 -2.84 -22.93 16.27
N GLY A 534 -3.79 -23.79 15.92
CA GLY A 534 -4.94 -23.42 15.10
C GLY A 534 -5.89 -22.41 15.78
N GLY A 535 -5.73 -22.17 17.08
CA GLY A 535 -6.46 -21.14 17.82
C GLY A 535 -5.77 -19.77 17.83
N SER A 536 -4.55 -19.65 17.30
CA SER A 536 -3.76 -18.42 17.35
C SER A 536 -3.25 -18.00 15.97
N TYR A 537 -4.13 -17.40 15.16
CA TYR A 537 -3.75 -16.90 13.83
C TYR A 537 -2.73 -15.77 13.93
N PHE A 538 -2.88 -14.89 14.94
CA PHE A 538 -2.03 -13.72 15.15
C PHE A 538 -0.55 -14.10 15.27
N SER A 539 -0.23 -14.98 16.20
CA SER A 539 1.14 -15.47 16.41
C SER A 539 1.70 -16.19 15.16
N ALA A 540 0.87 -17.03 14.52
CA ALA A 540 1.29 -17.81 13.37
C ALA A 540 1.53 -16.93 12.14
N SER A 541 0.68 -15.94 11.90
CA SER A 541 0.81 -15.02 10.74
C SER A 541 2.01 -14.09 10.89
N ILE A 542 2.27 -13.57 12.09
CA ILE A 542 3.46 -12.77 12.38
C ILE A 542 4.72 -13.61 12.19
N GLN A 543 4.79 -14.82 12.75
CA GLN A 543 5.94 -15.69 12.57
C GLN A 543 6.22 -15.99 11.11
N LEU A 544 5.20 -16.29 10.30
CA LEU A 544 5.37 -16.54 8.88
C LEU A 544 5.95 -15.34 8.13
N GLN A 545 5.43 -14.14 8.36
CA GLN A 545 5.93 -12.93 7.72
C GLN A 545 7.36 -12.60 8.15
N VAL A 546 7.70 -12.85 9.41
CA VAL A 546 9.08 -12.76 9.90
C VAL A 546 9.98 -13.78 9.22
N MET A 547 9.56 -15.05 9.09
CA MET A 547 10.32 -16.09 8.38
C MET A 547 10.57 -15.71 6.91
N ILE A 548 9.55 -15.20 6.20
CA ILE A 548 9.70 -14.67 4.84
C ILE A 548 10.74 -13.55 4.81
N THR A 549 10.68 -12.64 5.79
CA THR A 549 11.59 -11.48 5.86
C THR A 549 13.02 -11.90 6.12
N VAL A 550 13.29 -12.66 7.19
CA VAL A 550 14.69 -12.97 7.56
C VAL A 550 15.38 -13.91 6.57
N THR A 551 14.63 -14.66 5.75
CA THR A 551 15.21 -15.49 4.68
C THR A 551 15.50 -14.71 3.38
N GLY A 552 15.16 -13.41 3.34
CA GLY A 552 15.40 -12.56 2.18
C GLY A 552 14.35 -12.69 1.09
N ASN A 553 13.17 -13.21 1.42
CA ASN A 553 12.06 -13.40 0.49
C ASN A 553 11.02 -12.26 0.54
N HIS A 554 11.08 -11.38 1.54
CA HIS A 554 10.27 -10.16 1.56
C HIS A 554 10.82 -9.17 0.52
N TRP A 555 9.95 -8.49 -0.18
CA TRP A 555 10.31 -7.46 -1.17
C TRP A 555 9.28 -6.32 -1.17
N VAL A 556 9.73 -5.12 -1.49
CA VAL A 556 8.93 -3.90 -1.51
C VAL A 556 8.41 -3.67 -2.94
N PRO A 557 7.09 -3.44 -3.14
CA PRO A 557 6.47 -3.23 -4.43
C PRO A 557 6.82 -1.92 -5.14
#